data_e9642ce278028000c2871f2b1c6ac160
#
_entry.id   e9642ce278028000c2871f2b1c6ac160
#
_cell.length_a   1.000
_cell.length_b   1.000
_cell.length_c   1.000
_cell.angle_alpha   90.00
_cell.angle_beta   90.00
_cell.angle_gamma   90.00
#
_symmetry.space_group_name_H-M   'P 1'
#
loop_
_entity.id
_entity.type
_entity.pdbx_description
1 polymer ?
#
loop_
_entity_poly.entity_id
_entity_poly.type
_entity_poly.pdbx_seq_one_letter_code
_entity_poly.pdbx_strand_id
1 'polypeptide(L)'
;MTETTPRIPISEKGISAEMFDAYLKDFVTTKLTTKEVKQVGTVNSVEYKLTIRLTRWTGRTTPAQIVVLSRLFWANYPKMYERFGAAGKSPTEITLDIENKGYGIAWNMDKLVHLHDGWLEKCPEDYDCITHELAHAIQNGWDGETLEYDSFIERFADACRFLYAFNNGEYNDKDWQMQVLDREPTREDSVRFLVWFDYFYSTEDNDLLLNYFRVCHDEKYPTADWKEAWAEIFRGSALEGRDIDDIYAEYAASEFAGLSTKAEDGVSPLLAKYDVRRYTK
;
A
#
# COMPACT_ATOMS: atom_id res chain seq x y z
N MET A 1 -7.73 -31.58 19.28
CA MET A 1 -8.16 -30.25 19.71
C MET A 1 -8.17 -29.40 18.45
N THR A 2 -9.35 -29.06 17.94
CA THR A 2 -9.47 -28.16 16.79
C THR A 2 -9.11 -26.76 17.26
N GLU A 3 -7.97 -26.23 16.82
CA GLU A 3 -7.63 -24.83 17.02
C GLU A 3 -8.73 -23.98 16.37
N THR A 4 -9.55 -23.35 17.19
CA THR A 4 -10.50 -22.35 16.69
C THR A 4 -9.71 -21.10 16.32
N THR A 5 -9.59 -20.84 15.03
CA THR A 5 -9.04 -19.58 14.53
C THR A 5 -9.85 -18.41 15.12
N PRO A 6 -9.25 -17.49 15.84
CA PRO A 6 -9.98 -16.37 16.41
C PRO A 6 -10.60 -15.54 15.28
N ARG A 7 -11.91 -15.32 15.36
CA ARG A 7 -12.62 -14.40 14.46
C ARG A 7 -12.58 -13.01 15.04
N ILE A 8 -12.02 -12.08 14.30
CA ILE A 8 -12.03 -10.66 14.66
C ILE A 8 -13.27 -10.03 14.05
N PRO A 9 -14.24 -9.58 14.85
CA PRO A 9 -15.35 -8.81 14.34
C PRO A 9 -14.83 -7.41 13.95
N ILE A 10 -14.87 -7.11 12.67
CA ILE A 10 -14.45 -5.83 12.11
C ILE A 10 -15.71 -5.01 11.86
N SER A 11 -15.82 -3.83 12.46
CA SER A 11 -16.92 -2.91 12.21
C SER A 11 -16.72 -2.21 10.86
N GLU A 12 -17.80 -1.67 10.27
CA GLU A 12 -17.78 -0.87 9.03
C GLU A 12 -16.78 0.31 9.05
N LYS A 13 -16.28 0.67 10.25
CA LYS A 13 -15.29 1.74 10.46
C LYS A 13 -13.86 1.22 10.73
N GLY A 14 -13.62 -0.07 10.50
CA GLY A 14 -12.35 -0.72 10.84
C GLY A 14 -12.35 -1.33 12.24
N ILE A 15 -11.24 -1.92 12.66
CA ILE A 15 -11.07 -2.50 13.98
C ILE A 15 -11.03 -1.37 15.01
N SER A 16 -11.91 -1.41 16.03
CA SER A 16 -11.79 -0.46 17.12
C SER A 16 -10.50 -0.70 17.92
N ALA A 17 -9.88 0.37 18.42
CA ALA A 17 -8.67 0.28 19.24
C ALA A 17 -8.82 -0.71 20.40
N GLU A 18 -9.99 -0.75 21.06
CA GLU A 18 -10.28 -1.65 22.17
C GLU A 18 -10.34 -3.12 21.78
N MET A 19 -10.92 -3.44 20.61
CA MET A 19 -10.95 -4.80 20.08
C MET A 19 -9.56 -5.26 19.66
N PHE A 20 -8.78 -4.33 19.16
CA PHE A 20 -7.42 -4.56 18.78
C PHE A 20 -6.52 -4.80 19.98
N ASP A 21 -6.65 -4.01 21.04
CA ASP A 21 -5.93 -4.18 22.30
C ASP A 21 -6.26 -5.52 22.98
N ALA A 22 -7.51 -5.96 22.93
CA ALA A 22 -7.91 -7.27 23.43
C ALA A 22 -7.24 -8.40 22.61
N TYR A 23 -7.23 -8.27 21.30
CA TYR A 23 -6.55 -9.22 20.40
C TYR A 23 -5.02 -9.20 20.57
N LEU A 24 -4.43 -8.01 20.74
CA LEU A 24 -3.02 -7.83 21.06
C LEU A 24 -2.64 -8.57 22.34
N LYS A 25 -3.48 -8.47 23.35
CA LYS A 25 -3.26 -9.10 24.65
C LYS A 25 -3.23 -10.62 24.52
N ASP A 26 -4.15 -11.19 23.77
CA ASP A 26 -4.19 -12.62 23.47
C ASP A 26 -2.98 -13.05 22.63
N PHE A 27 -2.59 -12.27 21.64
CA PHE A 27 -1.45 -12.57 20.76
C PHE A 27 -0.12 -12.52 21.51
N VAL A 28 0.08 -11.54 22.37
CA VAL A 28 1.30 -11.39 23.22
C VAL A 28 1.33 -12.44 24.33
N THR A 29 0.16 -12.82 24.87
CA THR A 29 0.07 -13.85 25.92
C THR A 29 0.19 -15.27 25.38
N THR A 30 -0.16 -15.53 24.11
CA THR A 30 -0.09 -16.86 23.49
C THR A 30 1.36 -17.28 23.14
N LYS A 31 2.39 -16.64 23.68
CA LYS A 31 3.81 -16.92 23.39
C LYS A 31 3.97 -17.46 21.97
N LEU A 32 4.42 -16.68 21.04
CA LEU A 32 4.67 -17.05 19.63
C LEU A 32 5.50 -18.36 19.49
N THR A 33 5.00 -19.44 20.00
CA THR A 33 5.55 -20.78 19.83
C THR A 33 5.00 -21.46 18.58
N THR A 34 3.93 -20.91 18.00
CA THR A 34 3.33 -21.39 16.74
C THR A 34 4.05 -20.73 15.57
N LYS A 35 4.44 -21.56 14.58
CA LYS A 35 5.06 -21.07 13.34
C LYS A 35 4.07 -20.30 12.44
N GLU A 36 2.79 -20.38 12.73
CA GLU A 36 1.72 -19.69 12.00
C GLU A 36 0.65 -19.18 12.95
N VAL A 37 0.17 -17.97 12.69
CA VAL A 37 -1.02 -17.38 13.31
C VAL A 37 -1.99 -17.00 12.22
N LYS A 38 -3.21 -17.54 12.29
CA LYS A 38 -4.27 -17.29 11.31
C LYS A 38 -5.33 -16.36 11.89
N GLN A 39 -5.75 -15.42 11.10
CA GLN A 39 -6.77 -14.43 11.42
C GLN A 39 -7.80 -14.40 10.31
N VAL A 40 -9.06 -14.30 10.68
CA VAL A 40 -10.18 -14.18 9.74
C VAL A 40 -11.07 -13.02 10.18
N GLY A 41 -11.42 -12.17 9.26
CA GLY A 41 -12.32 -11.06 9.51
C GLY A 41 -13.15 -10.71 8.29
N THR A 42 -14.26 -10.02 8.50
CA THR A 42 -15.16 -9.58 7.44
C THR A 42 -15.23 -8.06 7.44
N VAL A 43 -14.94 -7.45 6.29
CA VAL A 43 -15.07 -6.00 6.05
C VAL A 43 -15.95 -5.82 4.82
N ASN A 44 -16.98 -4.97 4.91
CA ASN A 44 -17.91 -4.70 3.81
C ASN A 44 -18.41 -5.96 3.09
N SER A 45 -18.80 -6.97 3.89
CA SER A 45 -19.30 -8.28 3.41
C SER A 45 -18.26 -9.16 2.70
N VAL A 46 -17.00 -8.75 2.64
CA VAL A 46 -15.88 -9.56 2.10
C VAL A 46 -15.13 -10.21 3.27
N GLU A 47 -14.95 -11.53 3.22
CA GLU A 47 -14.11 -12.25 4.20
C GLU A 47 -12.64 -12.16 3.78
N TYR A 48 -11.79 -11.69 4.69
CA TYR A 48 -10.34 -11.64 4.53
C TYR A 48 -9.68 -12.61 5.49
N LYS A 49 -8.56 -13.18 5.04
CA LYS A 49 -7.73 -14.06 5.87
C LYS A 49 -6.28 -13.58 5.84
N LEU A 50 -5.71 -13.40 7.03
CA LEU A 50 -4.29 -13.15 7.20
C LEU A 50 -3.65 -14.35 7.90
N THR A 51 -2.62 -14.93 7.28
CA THR A 51 -1.73 -15.88 7.93
C THR A 51 -0.40 -15.20 8.17
N ILE A 52 0.01 -15.03 9.43
CA ILE A 52 1.38 -14.64 9.76
C ILE A 52 2.17 -15.92 9.93
N ARG A 53 3.20 -16.10 9.11
CA ARG A 53 4.10 -17.26 9.13
C ARG A 53 5.49 -16.81 9.53
N LEU A 54 6.15 -17.60 10.37
CA LEU A 54 7.49 -17.35 10.84
C LEU A 54 8.43 -18.44 10.29
N THR A 55 9.16 -18.10 9.23
CA THR A 55 10.06 -19.04 8.56
C THR A 55 11.51 -18.76 8.95
N ARG A 56 12.16 -19.72 9.65
CA ARG A 56 13.52 -19.51 10.21
C ARG A 56 13.67 -18.23 11.03
N TRP A 57 12.58 -17.81 11.65
CA TRP A 57 12.53 -16.60 12.44
C TRP A 57 13.53 -16.63 13.61
N THR A 58 14.30 -15.59 13.75
CA THR A 58 15.33 -15.46 14.78
C THR A 58 14.93 -14.53 15.94
N GLY A 59 13.78 -13.89 15.83
CA GLY A 59 13.27 -12.95 16.83
C GLY A 59 13.75 -11.52 16.64
N ARG A 60 14.40 -11.21 15.52
CA ARG A 60 14.86 -9.84 15.20
C ARG A 60 13.67 -8.93 14.87
N THR A 61 12.67 -9.45 14.18
CA THR A 61 11.34 -8.85 14.14
C THR A 61 10.62 -9.28 15.42
N THR A 62 10.42 -8.36 16.34
CA THR A 62 9.87 -8.67 17.67
C THR A 62 8.37 -9.02 17.60
N PRO A 63 7.84 -9.73 18.62
CA PRO A 63 6.41 -9.98 18.73
C PRO A 63 5.54 -8.70 18.67
N ALA A 64 6.00 -7.61 19.29
CA ALA A 64 5.30 -6.34 19.24
C ALA A 64 5.23 -5.78 17.81
N GLN A 65 6.31 -5.87 17.04
CA GLN A 65 6.34 -5.46 15.64
C GLN A 65 5.45 -6.34 14.76
N ILE A 66 5.42 -7.66 15.00
CA ILE A 66 4.51 -8.58 14.29
C ILE A 66 3.05 -8.20 14.50
N VAL A 67 2.73 -7.75 15.70
CA VAL A 67 1.39 -7.25 16.02
C VAL A 67 1.06 -5.98 15.22
N VAL A 68 2.00 -5.05 15.10
CA VAL A 68 1.84 -3.84 14.28
C VAL A 68 1.63 -4.21 12.82
N LEU A 69 2.38 -5.17 12.29
CA LEU A 69 2.21 -5.67 10.92
C LEU A 69 0.82 -6.28 10.68
N SER A 70 0.32 -7.05 11.65
CA SER A 70 -1.06 -7.55 11.60
C SER A 70 -2.08 -6.42 11.55
N ARG A 71 -1.92 -5.41 12.41
CA ARG A 71 -2.77 -4.23 12.45
C ARG A 71 -2.74 -3.46 11.13
N LEU A 72 -1.56 -3.29 10.55
CA LEU A 72 -1.36 -2.65 9.26
C LEU A 72 -2.17 -3.35 8.17
N PHE A 73 -2.11 -4.68 8.09
CA PHE A 73 -2.91 -5.43 7.13
C PHE A 73 -4.41 -5.11 7.27
N TRP A 74 -4.95 -5.21 8.47
CA TRP A 74 -6.38 -4.99 8.70
C TRP A 74 -6.83 -3.55 8.49
N ALA A 75 -5.94 -2.59 8.69
CA ALA A 75 -6.23 -1.18 8.45
C ALA A 75 -6.21 -0.80 6.96
N ASN A 76 -5.30 -1.39 6.19
CA ASN A 76 -4.98 -0.96 4.83
C ASN A 76 -5.56 -1.87 3.76
N TYR A 77 -5.33 -3.19 3.88
CA TYR A 77 -5.63 -4.13 2.80
C TYR A 77 -7.10 -4.14 2.39
N PRO A 78 -8.08 -4.19 3.31
CA PRO A 78 -9.48 -4.13 2.93
C PRO A 78 -9.88 -2.85 2.20
N LYS A 79 -9.31 -1.69 2.58
CA LYS A 79 -9.57 -0.41 1.90
C LYS A 79 -8.99 -0.38 0.50
N MET A 80 -7.75 -0.85 0.34
CA MET A 80 -7.12 -0.98 -0.98
C MET A 80 -7.88 -1.97 -1.85
N TYR A 81 -8.31 -3.11 -1.29
CA TYR A 81 -9.10 -4.10 -2.00
C TYR A 81 -10.46 -3.55 -2.45
N GLU A 82 -11.15 -2.79 -1.60
CA GLU A 82 -12.41 -2.14 -1.94
C GLU A 82 -12.27 -1.20 -3.14
N ARG A 83 -11.19 -0.43 -3.18
CA ARG A 83 -10.94 0.51 -4.27
C ARG A 83 -10.43 -0.16 -5.54
N PHE A 84 -9.48 -1.07 -5.44
CA PHE A 84 -8.74 -1.64 -6.56
C PHE A 84 -9.09 -3.11 -6.84
N GLY A 85 -9.44 -3.89 -5.82
CA GLY A 85 -9.70 -5.32 -5.94
C GLY A 85 -10.97 -5.67 -6.72
N ALA A 86 -11.90 -4.73 -6.90
CA ALA A 86 -13.12 -4.90 -7.70
C ALA A 86 -12.86 -5.24 -9.18
N ALA A 87 -11.64 -5.10 -9.65
CA ALA A 87 -11.20 -5.59 -10.95
C ALA A 87 -11.10 -7.14 -11.02
N GLY A 88 -11.38 -7.85 -9.92
CA GLY A 88 -11.80 -9.26 -9.95
C GLY A 88 -10.71 -10.30 -9.82
N LYS A 89 -9.44 -9.94 -9.58
CA LYS A 89 -8.34 -10.93 -9.52
C LYS A 89 -7.55 -10.91 -8.20
N SER A 90 -7.76 -9.91 -7.35
CA SER A 90 -6.98 -9.75 -6.12
C SER A 90 -7.36 -10.80 -5.07
N PRO A 91 -6.39 -11.36 -4.33
CA PRO A 91 -6.67 -12.35 -3.30
C PRO A 91 -7.31 -11.72 -2.07
N THR A 92 -8.20 -12.46 -1.39
CA THR A 92 -8.70 -12.11 -0.06
C THR A 92 -7.97 -12.86 1.06
N GLU A 93 -7.06 -13.75 0.69
CA GLU A 93 -6.22 -14.51 1.60
C GLU A 93 -4.75 -14.11 1.39
N ILE A 94 -4.11 -13.57 2.43
CA ILE A 94 -2.71 -13.16 2.39
C ILE A 94 -1.91 -13.94 3.42
N THR A 95 -0.72 -14.37 3.03
CA THR A 95 0.29 -14.89 3.95
C THR A 95 1.42 -13.88 4.07
N LEU A 96 1.61 -13.32 5.25
CA LEU A 96 2.79 -12.53 5.61
C LEU A 96 3.83 -13.46 6.20
N ASP A 97 4.90 -13.73 5.46
CA ASP A 97 5.99 -14.60 5.89
C ASP A 97 7.19 -13.77 6.37
N ILE A 98 7.48 -13.87 7.66
CA ILE A 98 8.65 -13.23 8.26
C ILE A 98 9.78 -14.26 8.27
N GLU A 99 10.77 -14.06 7.40
CA GLU A 99 11.80 -15.05 7.15
C GLU A 99 13.22 -14.49 7.30
N ASN A 100 14.08 -15.25 7.99
CA ASN A 100 15.51 -14.98 8.01
C ASN A 100 16.22 -15.63 6.81
N LYS A 101 15.83 -15.19 5.61
CA LYS A 101 16.47 -15.62 4.36
C LYS A 101 16.38 -14.49 3.34
N GLY A 102 17.45 -14.35 2.59
CA GLY A 102 17.35 -13.78 1.28
C GLY A 102 17.81 -12.38 1.12
N TYR A 103 17.27 -11.80 0.09
CA TYR A 103 17.69 -10.57 -0.51
C TYR A 103 16.57 -9.55 -0.35
N GLY A 104 16.95 -8.31 -0.10
CA GLY A 104 16.01 -7.22 -0.06
C GLY A 104 15.35 -6.98 1.31
N ILE A 105 14.36 -6.13 1.32
CA ILE A 105 13.58 -5.68 2.47
C ILE A 105 12.35 -6.57 2.63
N ALA A 106 11.55 -6.58 1.58
CA ALA A 106 10.33 -7.31 1.41
C ALA A 106 10.15 -7.64 -0.09
N TRP A 107 9.23 -8.52 -0.39
CA TRP A 107 8.81 -8.81 -1.77
C TRP A 107 7.44 -9.50 -1.76
N ASN A 108 6.76 -9.44 -2.88
CA ASN A 108 5.48 -10.12 -3.09
C ASN A 108 5.59 -11.19 -4.18
N MET A 109 4.86 -12.26 -4.01
CA MET A 109 4.58 -13.26 -5.02
C MET A 109 3.14 -13.73 -4.82
N ASP A 110 2.24 -13.25 -5.64
CA ASP A 110 0.81 -13.54 -5.57
C ASP A 110 0.23 -13.14 -4.18
N LYS A 111 -0.21 -14.10 -3.41
CA LYS A 111 -0.75 -13.91 -2.06
C LYS A 111 0.29 -14.04 -0.94
N LEU A 112 1.53 -14.25 -1.28
CA LEU A 112 2.63 -14.35 -0.34
C LEU A 112 3.38 -13.01 -0.29
N VAL A 113 3.27 -12.35 0.85
CA VAL A 113 4.05 -11.15 1.19
C VAL A 113 5.18 -11.58 2.11
N HIS A 114 6.39 -11.28 1.72
CA HIS A 114 7.59 -11.65 2.46
C HIS A 114 8.24 -10.44 3.12
N LEU A 115 8.66 -10.57 4.38
CA LEU A 115 9.45 -9.59 5.10
C LEU A 115 10.73 -10.23 5.63
N HIS A 116 11.87 -9.61 5.39
CA HIS A 116 13.13 -10.06 5.99
C HIS A 116 13.14 -9.86 7.52
N ASP A 117 13.36 -10.96 8.26
CA ASP A 117 13.45 -10.94 9.73
C ASP A 117 14.71 -10.18 10.20
N GLY A 118 14.63 -8.95 10.42
CA GLY A 118 15.72 -8.04 10.79
C GLY A 118 15.64 -6.73 10.05
N TRP A 119 14.67 -6.57 9.14
CA TRP A 119 14.47 -5.27 8.53
C TRP A 119 14.02 -4.25 9.58
N LEU A 120 13.01 -4.59 10.37
CA LEU A 120 12.48 -3.71 11.42
C LEU A 120 13.42 -3.55 12.63
N GLU A 121 14.52 -4.31 12.71
CA GLU A 121 15.60 -4.02 13.63
C GLU A 121 16.48 -2.85 13.14
N LYS A 122 16.70 -2.78 11.83
CA LYS A 122 17.48 -1.71 11.20
C LYS A 122 16.67 -0.44 10.97
N CYS A 123 15.41 -0.61 10.60
CA CYS A 123 14.46 0.44 10.25
C CYS A 123 13.17 0.24 11.04
N PRO A 124 13.16 0.57 12.36
CA PRO A 124 12.08 0.18 13.28
C PRO A 124 10.71 0.72 12.92
N GLU A 125 10.63 1.78 12.12
CA GLU A 125 9.41 2.50 11.78
C GLU A 125 8.91 2.23 10.36
N ASP A 126 9.69 1.49 9.56
CA ASP A 126 9.35 1.19 8.17
C ASP A 126 8.38 0.00 8.05
N TYR A 127 7.22 0.10 8.70
CA TYR A 127 6.16 -0.90 8.58
C TYR A 127 5.46 -0.85 7.22
N ASP A 128 5.40 0.33 6.59
CA ASP A 128 4.67 0.53 5.35
C ASP A 128 5.38 0.00 4.11
N CYS A 129 6.60 -0.56 4.24
CA CYS A 129 7.14 -1.45 3.21
C CYS A 129 6.19 -2.62 2.94
N ILE A 130 5.44 -3.08 3.95
CA ILE A 130 4.42 -4.12 3.78
C ILE A 130 3.17 -3.59 3.08
N THR A 131 2.80 -2.31 3.25
CA THR A 131 1.70 -1.70 2.47
C THR A 131 2.02 -1.69 0.98
N HIS A 132 3.27 -1.44 0.61
CA HIS A 132 3.77 -1.56 -0.76
C HIS A 132 3.58 -3.00 -1.30
N GLU A 133 4.04 -4.00 -0.58
CA GLU A 133 3.91 -5.41 -0.98
C GLU A 133 2.44 -5.90 -1.02
N LEU A 134 1.60 -5.36 -0.15
CA LEU A 134 0.17 -5.62 -0.18
C LEU A 134 -0.50 -5.01 -1.42
N ALA A 135 -0.01 -3.89 -1.93
CA ALA A 135 -0.46 -3.33 -3.19
C ALA A 135 -0.12 -4.26 -4.36
N HIS A 136 1.08 -4.85 -4.38
CA HIS A 136 1.42 -5.90 -5.36
C HIS A 136 0.51 -7.13 -5.26
N ALA A 137 0.12 -7.55 -4.06
CA ALA A 137 -0.86 -8.62 -3.90
C ALA A 137 -2.22 -8.27 -4.53
N ILE A 138 -2.63 -7.00 -4.48
CA ILE A 138 -3.84 -6.53 -5.18
C ILE A 138 -3.65 -6.55 -6.69
N GLN A 139 -2.45 -6.28 -7.18
CA GLN A 139 -2.08 -6.35 -8.60
C GLN A 139 -2.01 -7.79 -9.15
N ASN A 140 -2.31 -8.79 -8.36
CA ASN A 140 -2.19 -10.21 -8.67
C ASN A 140 -2.59 -10.61 -10.10
N GLY A 141 -1.81 -11.49 -10.69
CA GLY A 141 -2.05 -12.09 -12.01
C GLY A 141 -1.45 -11.31 -13.17
N TRP A 142 -0.51 -10.43 -12.85
CA TRP A 142 0.22 -9.70 -13.86
C TRP A 142 1.61 -10.28 -14.09
N ASP A 143 1.88 -10.66 -15.35
CA ASP A 143 3.14 -11.27 -15.80
C ASP A 143 3.90 -10.30 -16.74
N GLY A 144 4.06 -9.05 -16.35
CA GLY A 144 4.76 -8.06 -17.18
C GLY A 144 6.25 -8.34 -17.29
N GLU A 145 6.71 -8.66 -18.49
CA GLU A 145 8.13 -8.93 -18.78
C GLU A 145 8.91 -7.70 -19.27
N THR A 146 8.31 -6.50 -19.30
CA THR A 146 8.99 -5.31 -19.83
C THR A 146 9.39 -4.33 -18.73
N LEU A 147 10.65 -3.87 -18.75
CA LEU A 147 11.24 -2.94 -17.79
C LEU A 147 10.45 -1.62 -17.65
N GLU A 148 9.86 -1.12 -18.73
CA GLU A 148 9.06 0.10 -18.72
C GLU A 148 7.76 -0.09 -17.95
N TYR A 149 7.22 -1.29 -17.97
CA TYR A 149 6.00 -1.63 -17.29
C TYR A 149 6.21 -1.86 -15.79
N ASP A 150 7.35 -2.40 -15.39
CA ASP A 150 7.74 -2.52 -13.98
C ASP A 150 7.66 -1.16 -13.28
N SER A 151 8.01 -0.06 -13.95
CA SER A 151 7.96 1.26 -13.35
C SER A 151 6.53 1.68 -12.98
N PHE A 152 5.54 1.39 -13.82
CA PHE A 152 4.12 1.68 -13.53
C PHE A 152 3.62 0.93 -12.30
N ILE A 153 4.00 -0.34 -12.18
CA ILE A 153 3.60 -1.22 -11.07
C ILE A 153 4.21 -0.79 -9.77
N GLU A 154 5.51 -0.54 -9.77
CA GLU A 154 6.24 -0.06 -8.61
C GLU A 154 5.74 1.32 -8.15
N ARG A 155 5.42 2.23 -9.10
CA ARG A 155 4.87 3.55 -8.76
C ARG A 155 3.46 3.45 -8.18
N PHE A 156 2.63 2.54 -8.67
CA PHE A 156 1.34 2.28 -8.06
C PHE A 156 1.48 1.77 -6.63
N ALA A 157 2.37 0.80 -6.40
CA ALA A 157 2.63 0.25 -5.07
C ALA A 157 3.17 1.31 -4.10
N ASP A 158 4.09 2.16 -4.55
CA ASP A 158 4.60 3.29 -3.77
C ASP A 158 3.51 4.36 -3.52
N ALA A 159 2.62 4.61 -4.48
CA ALA A 159 1.47 5.50 -4.27
C ALA A 159 0.52 4.93 -3.20
N CYS A 160 0.23 3.63 -3.25
CA CYS A 160 -0.54 2.96 -2.22
C CYS A 160 0.17 3.01 -0.85
N ARG A 161 1.47 2.76 -0.80
CA ARG A 161 2.29 2.89 0.41
C ARG A 161 2.12 4.27 1.04
N PHE A 162 2.16 5.34 0.23
CA PHE A 162 1.98 6.71 0.72
C PHE A 162 0.53 7.00 1.13
N LEU A 163 -0.45 6.69 0.28
CA LEU A 163 -1.86 7.04 0.48
C LEU A 163 -2.52 6.27 1.62
N TYR A 164 -2.13 5.00 1.81
CA TYR A 164 -2.70 4.11 2.82
C TYR A 164 -1.77 3.89 4.02
N ALA A 165 -0.70 4.68 4.15
CA ALA A 165 0.21 4.54 5.27
C ALA A 165 -0.53 4.41 6.59
N PHE A 166 -0.24 3.34 7.32
CA PHE A 166 -0.99 2.87 8.47
C PHE A 166 -1.06 3.89 9.59
N ASN A 167 0.08 4.48 9.87
CA ASN A 167 0.12 5.46 10.93
C ASN A 167 1.11 6.58 10.62
N ASN A 168 0.54 7.66 10.17
CA ASN A 168 1.30 8.83 9.77
C ASN A 168 1.79 9.67 10.94
N GLY A 169 1.68 9.21 12.17
CA GLY A 169 2.04 9.98 13.34
C GLY A 169 2.57 9.18 14.52
N GLU A 170 2.21 7.90 14.64
CA GLU A 170 2.58 7.12 15.82
C GLU A 170 3.79 6.19 15.60
N TYR A 171 3.97 5.65 14.36
CA TYR A 171 4.96 4.62 14.08
C TYR A 171 5.95 4.96 12.98
N ASN A 172 5.70 6.01 12.21
CA ASN A 172 6.61 6.40 11.16
C ASN A 172 7.37 7.65 11.56
N ASP A 173 8.66 7.51 11.60
CA ASP A 173 9.47 8.66 11.33
C ASP A 173 9.04 9.17 9.95
N LYS A 174 8.60 10.39 9.91
CA LYS A 174 7.97 11.08 8.79
C LYS A 174 8.74 10.98 7.48
N ASP A 175 10.01 10.63 7.60
CA ASP A 175 10.93 10.57 6.47
C ASP A 175 10.67 9.38 5.56
N TRP A 176 10.30 8.20 6.09
CA TRP A 176 10.15 7.00 5.24
C TRP A 176 8.99 7.08 4.25
N GLN A 177 7.84 7.56 4.67
CA GLN A 177 6.70 7.73 3.78
C GLN A 177 6.88 8.85 2.79
N MET A 178 7.48 9.93 3.24
CA MET A 178 7.70 11.09 2.39
C MET A 178 8.80 10.83 1.36
N GLN A 179 9.74 9.93 1.65
CA GLN A 179 10.79 9.55 0.70
C GLN A 179 10.25 8.94 -0.59
N VAL A 180 9.12 8.21 -0.57
CA VAL A 180 8.53 7.69 -1.81
C VAL A 180 8.02 8.81 -2.73
N LEU A 181 7.56 9.92 -2.16
CA LEU A 181 7.15 11.10 -2.94
C LEU A 181 8.34 11.85 -3.55
N ASP A 182 9.52 11.72 -2.95
CA ASP A 182 10.73 12.41 -3.42
C ASP A 182 11.55 11.55 -4.40
N ARG A 183 11.16 10.30 -4.62
CA ARG A 183 11.77 9.45 -5.65
C ARG A 183 11.41 9.99 -7.03
N GLU A 184 12.42 10.40 -7.77
CA GLU A 184 12.28 10.91 -9.15
C GLU A 184 11.11 11.91 -9.32
N PRO A 185 11.08 13.01 -8.52
CA PRO A 185 9.94 13.92 -8.47
C PRO A 185 9.70 14.68 -9.78
N THR A 186 10.64 14.63 -10.71
CA THR A 186 10.61 15.34 -12.00
C THR A 186 10.17 14.46 -13.17
N ARG A 187 9.70 13.24 -12.90
CA ARG A 187 9.20 12.33 -13.94
C ARG A 187 7.68 12.22 -13.85
N GLU A 188 7.04 12.10 -15.02
CA GLU A 188 5.59 11.99 -15.16
C GLU A 188 5.01 10.72 -14.54
N ASP A 189 5.84 9.68 -14.35
CA ASP A 189 5.47 8.46 -13.65
C ASP A 189 5.87 8.48 -12.16
N SER A 190 6.28 9.63 -11.65
CA SER A 190 6.65 9.76 -10.24
C SER A 190 5.45 9.58 -9.32
N VAL A 191 5.70 9.03 -8.13
CA VAL A 191 4.65 8.84 -7.11
C VAL A 191 3.99 10.17 -6.75
N ARG A 192 4.76 11.25 -6.67
CA ARG A 192 4.22 12.58 -6.38
C ARG A 192 3.25 13.08 -7.46
N PHE A 193 3.54 12.81 -8.74
CA PHE A 193 2.63 13.11 -9.84
C PHE A 193 1.35 12.28 -9.75
N LEU A 194 1.44 10.97 -9.46
CA LEU A 194 0.28 10.11 -9.27
C LEU A 194 -0.63 10.61 -8.13
N VAL A 195 -0.03 10.99 -7.01
CA VAL A 195 -0.76 11.56 -5.87
C VAL A 195 -1.39 12.92 -6.21
N TRP A 196 -0.71 13.74 -7.01
CA TRP A 196 -1.21 15.03 -7.45
C TRP A 196 -2.45 14.89 -8.32
N PHE A 197 -2.39 14.10 -9.39
CA PHE A 197 -3.55 13.97 -10.26
C PHE A 197 -4.72 13.26 -9.58
N ASP A 198 -4.44 12.28 -8.73
CA ASP A 198 -5.50 11.63 -7.93
C ASP A 198 -6.19 12.64 -7.00
N TYR A 199 -5.42 13.48 -6.35
CA TYR A 199 -5.95 14.47 -5.41
C TYR A 199 -6.77 15.57 -6.10
N PHE A 200 -6.31 16.11 -7.23
CA PHE A 200 -6.92 17.26 -7.88
C PHE A 200 -7.99 16.91 -8.93
N TYR A 201 -7.91 15.72 -9.53
CA TYR A 201 -8.73 15.38 -10.69
C TYR A 201 -9.57 14.10 -10.52
N SER A 202 -9.32 13.26 -9.53
CA SER A 202 -10.24 12.15 -9.23
C SER A 202 -11.52 12.68 -8.61
N THR A 203 -12.63 12.10 -9.03
CA THR A 203 -13.99 12.36 -8.52
C THR A 203 -14.63 11.06 -8.04
N GLU A 204 -15.82 11.14 -7.43
CA GLU A 204 -16.60 9.95 -7.06
C GLU A 204 -16.97 9.09 -8.29
N ASP A 205 -17.20 9.73 -9.45
CA ASP A 205 -17.58 9.06 -10.68
C ASP A 205 -16.38 8.61 -11.53
N ASN A 206 -15.21 9.17 -11.31
CA ASN A 206 -14.00 8.87 -12.07
C ASN A 206 -12.74 8.89 -11.17
N ASP A 207 -12.31 7.71 -10.78
CA ASP A 207 -11.13 7.49 -9.96
C ASP A 207 -9.91 7.27 -10.86
N LEU A 208 -9.06 8.29 -10.96
CA LEU A 208 -7.89 8.26 -11.86
C LEU A 208 -6.81 7.28 -11.41
N LEU A 209 -6.62 7.08 -10.11
CA LEU A 209 -5.67 6.09 -9.64
C LEU A 209 -6.17 4.66 -9.89
N LEU A 210 -7.49 4.45 -9.82
CA LEU A 210 -8.10 3.19 -10.25
C LEU A 210 -7.97 2.97 -11.77
N ASN A 211 -8.11 4.02 -12.57
CA ASN A 211 -7.88 3.94 -14.01
C ASN A 211 -6.41 3.60 -14.31
N TYR A 212 -5.47 4.24 -13.60
CA TYR A 212 -4.05 3.90 -13.67
C TYR A 212 -3.81 2.42 -13.34
N PHE A 213 -4.41 1.93 -12.24
CA PHE A 213 -4.35 0.53 -11.86
C PHE A 213 -4.88 -0.40 -12.96
N ARG A 214 -6.04 -0.07 -13.57
CA ARG A 214 -6.64 -0.87 -14.65
C ARG A 214 -5.75 -0.93 -15.89
N VAL A 215 -5.16 0.19 -16.27
CA VAL A 215 -4.24 0.26 -17.41
C VAL A 215 -3.00 -0.59 -17.16
N CYS A 216 -2.46 -0.58 -15.94
CA CYS A 216 -1.34 -1.45 -15.55
C CYS A 216 -1.65 -2.95 -15.68
N HIS A 217 -2.93 -3.35 -15.67
CA HIS A 217 -3.37 -4.75 -15.78
C HIS A 217 -3.98 -5.09 -17.15
N ASP A 218 -3.98 -4.16 -18.09
CA ASP A 218 -4.51 -4.39 -19.44
C ASP A 218 -3.38 -4.88 -20.35
N GLU A 219 -3.51 -6.11 -20.84
CA GLU A 219 -2.55 -6.76 -21.75
C GLU A 219 -2.21 -5.94 -23.00
N LYS A 220 -3.07 -4.98 -23.35
CA LYS A 220 -2.86 -4.08 -24.49
C LYS A 220 -1.69 -3.11 -24.27
N TYR A 221 -1.52 -2.60 -23.05
CA TYR A 221 -0.65 -1.45 -22.78
C TYR A 221 0.83 -1.77 -22.55
N PRO A 222 1.29 -2.98 -22.20
CA PRO A 222 2.71 -3.32 -22.17
C PRO A 222 3.46 -3.08 -23.49
N THR A 223 2.72 -3.10 -24.60
CA THR A 223 3.28 -2.94 -25.96
C THR A 223 2.82 -1.66 -26.66
N ALA A 224 1.93 -0.88 -26.01
CA ALA A 224 1.41 0.35 -26.56
C ALA A 224 2.40 1.51 -26.41
N ASP A 225 2.22 2.54 -27.24
CA ASP A 225 2.78 3.85 -26.96
C ASP A 225 2.28 4.31 -25.59
N TRP A 226 3.17 4.64 -24.70
CA TRP A 226 2.85 5.04 -23.34
C TRP A 226 1.96 6.29 -23.27
N LYS A 227 1.97 7.16 -24.29
CA LYS A 227 0.98 8.25 -24.43
C LYS A 227 -0.43 7.72 -24.62
N GLU A 228 -0.61 6.58 -25.31
CA GLU A 228 -1.90 5.92 -25.42
C GLU A 228 -2.40 5.39 -24.07
N ALA A 229 -1.50 4.86 -23.25
CA ALA A 229 -1.83 4.42 -21.88
C ALA A 229 -2.31 5.59 -21.01
N TRP A 230 -1.62 6.74 -21.05
CA TRP A 230 -2.05 7.94 -20.33
C TRP A 230 -3.38 8.50 -20.83
N ALA A 231 -3.61 8.50 -22.15
CA ALA A 231 -4.90 8.91 -22.71
C ALA A 231 -6.05 8.04 -22.19
N GLU A 232 -5.81 6.73 -22.02
CA GLU A 232 -6.78 5.82 -21.43
C GLU A 232 -7.01 6.08 -19.93
N ILE A 233 -5.95 6.32 -19.17
CA ILE A 233 -6.04 6.68 -17.74
C ILE A 233 -6.93 7.92 -17.54
N PHE A 234 -6.80 8.92 -18.41
CA PHE A 234 -7.54 10.18 -18.30
C PHE A 234 -8.94 10.16 -18.93
N ARG A 235 -9.34 9.05 -19.57
CA ARG A 235 -10.65 8.95 -20.21
C ARG A 235 -11.79 9.20 -19.20
N GLY A 236 -12.76 10.02 -19.60
CA GLY A 236 -13.91 10.38 -18.77
C GLY A 236 -13.61 11.37 -17.63
N SER A 237 -12.37 11.87 -17.54
CA SER A 237 -11.99 12.87 -16.53
C SER A 237 -11.90 14.28 -17.11
N ALA A 238 -11.63 15.26 -16.26
CA ALA A 238 -11.33 16.64 -16.69
C ALA A 238 -10.00 16.75 -17.49
N LEU A 239 -9.21 15.68 -17.52
CA LEU A 239 -7.94 15.59 -18.25
C LEU A 239 -8.10 14.90 -19.62
N GLU A 240 -9.29 14.41 -19.97
CA GLU A 240 -9.54 13.71 -21.23
C GLU A 240 -9.15 14.56 -22.44
N GLY A 241 -8.41 13.95 -23.36
CA GLY A 241 -7.96 14.59 -24.61
C GLY A 241 -6.77 15.53 -24.46
N ARG A 242 -6.25 15.71 -23.26
CA ARG A 242 -5.02 16.48 -23.02
C ARG A 242 -3.78 15.59 -23.23
N ASP A 243 -2.71 16.19 -23.76
CA ASP A 243 -1.41 15.50 -23.83
C ASP A 243 -0.80 15.37 -22.44
N ILE A 244 -0.18 14.25 -22.14
CA ILE A 244 0.48 14.00 -20.85
C ILE A 244 1.61 14.98 -20.59
N ASP A 245 2.33 15.42 -21.63
CA ASP A 245 3.42 16.37 -21.48
C ASP A 245 2.89 17.72 -20.97
N ASP A 246 1.69 18.16 -21.44
CA ASP A 246 1.03 19.38 -20.96
C ASP A 246 0.54 19.25 -19.52
N ILE A 247 -0.01 18.09 -19.16
CA ILE A 247 -0.48 17.80 -17.80
C ILE A 247 0.72 17.76 -16.84
N TYR A 248 1.80 17.13 -17.26
CA TYR A 248 3.02 17.08 -16.47
C TYR A 248 3.66 18.48 -16.30
N ALA A 249 3.64 19.31 -17.35
CA ALA A 249 4.10 20.70 -17.26
C ALA A 249 3.28 21.51 -16.25
N GLU A 250 1.95 21.30 -16.23
CA GLU A 250 1.06 21.92 -15.23
C GLU A 250 1.40 21.45 -13.81
N TYR A 251 1.59 20.13 -13.61
CA TYR A 251 2.05 19.60 -12.34
C TYR A 251 3.38 20.21 -11.91
N ALA A 252 4.38 20.22 -12.79
CA ALA A 252 5.73 20.72 -12.48
C ALA A 252 5.73 22.23 -12.13
N ALA A 253 4.80 22.99 -12.70
CA ALA A 253 4.60 24.41 -12.39
C ALA A 253 3.73 24.63 -11.14
N SER A 254 3.12 23.57 -10.60
CA SER A 254 2.22 23.68 -9.44
C SER A 254 3.01 23.87 -8.15
N GLU A 255 2.37 24.52 -7.19
CA GLU A 255 2.92 24.63 -5.83
C GLU A 255 3.08 23.26 -5.18
N PHE A 256 2.21 22.30 -5.50
CA PHE A 256 2.27 20.94 -4.98
C PHE A 256 3.62 20.25 -5.28
N ALA A 257 4.12 20.39 -6.50
CA ALA A 257 5.40 19.83 -6.91
C ALA A 257 6.59 20.48 -6.16
N GLY A 258 6.49 21.77 -5.82
CA GLY A 258 7.55 22.53 -5.16
C GLY A 258 7.58 22.45 -3.64
N LEU A 259 6.50 21.97 -3.00
CA LEU A 259 6.44 21.92 -1.53
C LEU A 259 7.40 20.87 -0.97
N SER A 260 8.07 21.23 0.13
CA SER A 260 8.93 20.30 0.87
C SER A 260 8.10 19.17 1.49
N THR A 261 8.60 17.95 1.35
CA THR A 261 8.10 16.76 2.06
C THR A 261 8.69 16.64 3.45
N LYS A 262 9.87 17.27 3.68
CA LYS A 262 10.53 17.22 4.99
C LYS A 262 9.73 17.98 6.02
N ALA A 263 9.52 17.32 7.16
CA ALA A 263 8.79 17.93 8.26
C ALA A 263 9.58 19.08 8.88
N GLU A 264 8.94 20.23 8.95
CA GLU A 264 9.35 21.35 9.79
C GLU A 264 8.39 21.39 10.98
N ASP A 265 8.93 21.47 12.20
CA ASP A 265 8.12 21.43 13.43
C ASP A 265 7.10 20.27 13.50
N GLY A 266 7.48 19.16 12.91
CA GLY A 266 6.69 17.94 13.03
C GLY A 266 5.65 17.70 11.94
N VAL A 267 5.44 18.60 11.00
CA VAL A 267 4.50 18.44 9.88
C VAL A 267 5.18 18.79 8.57
N SER A 268 4.99 17.95 7.55
CA SER A 268 5.43 18.28 6.19
C SER A 268 4.64 19.46 5.65
N PRO A 269 5.27 20.49 5.04
CA PRO A 269 4.59 21.59 4.36
C PRO A 269 3.56 21.11 3.34
N LEU A 270 3.86 20.05 2.61
CA LEU A 270 2.93 19.42 1.66
C LEU A 270 1.66 18.96 2.37
N LEU A 271 1.79 18.19 3.45
CA LEU A 271 0.65 17.63 4.17
C LEU A 271 -0.10 18.67 5.02
N ALA A 272 0.59 19.72 5.46
CA ALA A 272 -0.05 20.85 6.14
C ALA A 272 -1.01 21.59 5.21
N LYS A 273 -0.70 21.64 3.91
CA LYS A 273 -1.50 22.36 2.92
C LYS A 273 -2.54 21.49 2.23
N TYR A 274 -2.20 20.25 1.92
CA TYR A 274 -3.05 19.33 1.15
C TYR A 274 -3.35 18.07 1.94
N ASP A 275 -4.63 17.79 2.18
CA ASP A 275 -5.08 16.55 2.82
C ASP A 275 -5.12 15.40 1.79
N VAL A 276 -3.96 15.05 1.28
CA VAL A 276 -3.84 14.01 0.23
C VAL A 276 -4.08 12.59 0.74
N ARG A 277 -4.21 12.40 2.07
CA ARG A 277 -4.41 11.09 2.71
C ARG A 277 -5.87 10.86 3.10
N ARG A 278 -6.78 11.26 2.26
CA ARG A 278 -8.23 11.09 2.48
C ARG A 278 -8.68 9.64 2.67
N TYR A 279 -7.85 8.67 2.24
CA TYR A 279 -8.17 7.24 2.35
C TYR A 279 -7.78 6.61 3.69
N THR A 280 -7.05 7.31 4.53
CA THR A 280 -6.61 6.82 5.84
C THR A 280 -7.51 7.23 7.01
N LYS A 281 -8.51 8.07 6.74
CA LYS A 281 -9.44 8.58 7.76
C LYS A 281 -10.65 7.68 7.98
#